data_2d043afe53187c106800f0ca1a4b92c5
#
_entry.id   2d043afe53187c106800f0ca1a4b92c5
#
_cell.length_a   1.000
_cell.length_b   1.000
_cell.length_c   1.000
_cell.angle_alpha   90.00
_cell.angle_beta   90.00
_cell.angle_gamma   90.00
#
_symmetry.space_group_name_H-M   'P 1'
#
loop_
_entity.id
_entity.type
_entity.pdbx_description
1 polymer ?
#
loop_
_entity_poly.entity_id
_entity_poly.type
_entity_poly.pdbx_seq_one_letter_code
_entity_poly.pdbx_strand_id
1 'polypeptide(L)'
;MSDEGTVAPDEDAPPPLGPLERLLVVQEHDTEADQLRHRLASLPERARLDEKLAEIAALEKRAAVVGEERAAVGRDLQRLEDEVATVEARRADTDRKLYGGAVNAARELQALQDELASLKRRQDSLEDDELELMEQAEPLDAELATLADACPDADLATTT
;
A
#
# COMPACT_ATOMS: atom_id res chain seq x y z
N MET A 1 -7.89 -79.99 -3.28
CA MET A 1 -6.45 -80.13 -3.63
C MET A 1 -5.95 -78.70 -3.80
N SER A 2 -5.41 -78.14 -2.72
CA SER A 2 -4.91 -76.78 -2.65
C SER A 2 -3.39 -76.89 -2.69
N ASP A 3 -2.78 -76.35 -3.75
CA ASP A 3 -1.36 -76.26 -3.93
C ASP A 3 -0.87 -74.99 -3.23
N GLU A 4 -0.32 -75.19 -2.04
CA GLU A 4 0.38 -74.15 -1.32
C GLU A 4 1.77 -74.05 -1.92
N GLY A 5 1.95 -73.09 -2.85
CA GLY A 5 3.23 -72.67 -3.38
C GLY A 5 4.14 -72.10 -2.29
N THR A 6 4.95 -72.96 -1.70
CA THR A 6 6.06 -72.52 -0.82
C THR A 6 7.06 -71.71 -1.64
N VAL A 7 7.04 -70.39 -1.46
CA VAL A 7 8.10 -69.51 -1.98
C VAL A 7 9.37 -69.81 -1.20
N ALA A 8 10.35 -70.39 -1.89
CA ALA A 8 11.68 -70.61 -1.33
C ALA A 8 12.28 -69.28 -0.89
N PRO A 9 13.00 -69.19 0.26
CA PRO A 9 13.69 -67.99 0.67
C PRO A 9 14.78 -67.64 -0.34
N ASP A 10 14.82 -66.41 -0.73
CA ASP A 10 15.84 -65.82 -1.64
C ASP A 10 17.21 -65.97 -0.98
N GLU A 11 18.00 -66.93 -1.43
CA GLU A 11 19.34 -67.27 -0.88
C GLU A 11 20.40 -66.18 -1.13
N ASP A 12 20.06 -65.11 -1.88
CA ASP A 12 20.95 -64.02 -2.25
C ASP A 12 20.65 -62.73 -1.44
N ALA A 13 19.79 -62.81 -0.43
CA ALA A 13 19.56 -61.63 0.44
C ALA A 13 20.71 -61.47 1.40
N PRO A 14 21.31 -60.23 1.48
CA PRO A 14 22.41 -59.96 2.41
C PRO A 14 21.98 -60.23 3.85
N PRO A 15 22.86 -60.76 4.71
CA PRO A 15 22.50 -61.09 6.09
C PRO A 15 22.01 -59.84 6.82
N PRO A 16 21.03 -59.97 7.73
CA PRO A 16 20.50 -58.82 8.46
C PRO A 16 21.62 -58.15 9.28
N LEU A 17 21.73 -56.82 9.15
CA LEU A 17 22.69 -56.00 9.83
C LEU A 17 22.66 -56.21 11.34
N GLY A 18 23.81 -56.40 11.98
CA GLY A 18 23.95 -56.47 13.44
C GLY A 18 23.55 -55.18 14.15
N PRO A 19 23.31 -55.17 15.46
CA PRO A 19 22.88 -54.00 16.17
C PRO A 19 23.84 -52.80 16.04
N LEU A 20 25.14 -53.04 16.04
CA LEU A 20 26.18 -52.02 15.85
C LEU A 20 26.17 -51.45 14.42
N GLU A 21 25.99 -52.32 13.42
CA GLU A 21 25.91 -51.89 12.02
C GLU A 21 24.68 -51.02 11.74
N ARG A 22 23.53 -51.33 12.36
CA ARG A 22 22.34 -50.48 12.32
C ARG A 22 22.60 -49.11 12.93
N LEU A 23 23.33 -49.06 14.04
CA LEU A 23 23.67 -47.81 14.70
C LEU A 23 24.59 -46.92 13.81
N LEU A 24 25.54 -47.56 13.10
CA LEU A 24 26.38 -46.82 12.15
C LEU A 24 25.59 -46.27 10.96
N VAL A 25 24.62 -47.05 10.45
CA VAL A 25 23.69 -46.57 9.38
C VAL A 25 22.89 -45.36 9.86
N VAL A 26 22.34 -45.38 11.07
CA VAL A 26 21.62 -44.24 11.65
C VAL A 26 22.52 -43.03 11.80
N GLN A 27 23.75 -43.23 12.32
CA GLN A 27 24.73 -42.14 12.47
C GLN A 27 25.17 -41.54 11.12
N GLU A 28 25.26 -42.34 10.07
CA GLU A 28 25.56 -41.88 8.72
C GLU A 28 24.42 -40.97 8.20
N HIS A 29 23.18 -41.41 8.34
CA HIS A 29 22.02 -40.58 7.97
C HIS A 29 21.86 -39.32 8.80
N ASP A 30 22.14 -39.38 10.10
CA ASP A 30 22.12 -38.18 10.95
C ASP A 30 23.20 -37.17 10.52
N THR A 31 24.40 -37.66 10.20
CA THR A 31 25.50 -36.81 9.70
C THR A 31 25.14 -36.20 8.35
N GLU A 32 24.53 -36.96 7.43
CA GLU A 32 24.08 -36.46 6.13
C GLU A 32 23.00 -35.42 6.30
N ALA A 33 22.04 -35.67 7.18
CA ALA A 33 20.96 -34.71 7.50
C ALA A 33 21.53 -33.40 8.07
N ASP A 34 22.50 -33.47 8.96
CA ASP A 34 23.15 -32.28 9.52
C ASP A 34 23.97 -31.50 8.48
N GLN A 35 24.68 -32.20 7.58
CA GLN A 35 25.36 -31.56 6.45
C GLN A 35 24.37 -30.86 5.50
N LEU A 36 23.24 -31.49 5.20
CA LEU A 36 22.19 -30.88 4.35
C LEU A 36 21.57 -29.67 5.03
N ARG A 37 21.28 -29.75 6.33
CA ARG A 37 20.77 -28.59 7.11
C ARG A 37 21.78 -27.43 7.11
N HIS A 38 23.08 -27.75 7.30
CA HIS A 38 24.13 -26.73 7.26
C HIS A 38 24.23 -26.08 5.87
N ARG A 39 24.25 -26.89 4.80
CA ARG A 39 24.19 -26.35 3.43
C ARG A 39 23.01 -25.47 3.18
N LEU A 40 21.83 -25.92 3.58
CA LEU A 40 20.60 -25.13 3.44
C LEU A 40 20.68 -23.80 4.19
N ALA A 41 21.24 -23.80 5.40
CA ALA A 41 21.41 -22.59 6.21
C ALA A 41 22.46 -21.62 5.63
N SER A 42 23.48 -22.16 4.95
CA SER A 42 24.58 -21.38 4.39
C SER A 42 24.40 -21.01 2.91
N LEU A 43 23.22 -21.26 2.31
CA LEU A 43 22.95 -20.88 0.93
C LEU A 43 23.02 -19.36 0.76
N PRO A 44 23.86 -18.82 -0.15
CA PRO A 44 23.95 -17.39 -0.39
C PRO A 44 22.63 -16.79 -0.93
N GLU A 45 21.79 -17.60 -1.55
CA GLU A 45 20.47 -17.23 -2.04
C GLU A 45 19.53 -16.82 -0.90
N ARG A 46 19.68 -17.42 0.29
CA ARG A 46 18.89 -17.03 1.48
C ARG A 46 19.24 -15.62 1.95
N ALA A 47 20.54 -15.32 2.04
CA ALA A 47 20.98 -13.98 2.40
C ALA A 47 20.47 -12.91 1.40
N ARG A 48 20.51 -13.25 0.10
CA ARG A 48 19.97 -12.36 -0.94
C ARG A 48 18.45 -12.20 -0.85
N LEU A 49 17.74 -13.28 -0.51
CA LEU A 49 16.30 -13.21 -0.29
C LEU A 49 15.96 -12.31 0.91
N ASP A 50 16.66 -12.50 2.04
CA ASP A 50 16.46 -11.71 3.24
C ASP A 50 16.75 -10.21 2.98
N GLU A 51 17.80 -9.91 2.20
CA GLU A 51 18.12 -8.55 1.76
C GLU A 51 16.99 -7.94 0.91
N LYS A 52 16.48 -8.70 -0.07
CA LYS A 52 15.36 -8.23 -0.91
C LYS A 52 14.06 -8.05 -0.14
N LEU A 53 13.75 -8.93 0.79
CA LEU A 53 12.60 -8.77 1.67
C LEU A 53 12.72 -7.53 2.56
N ALA A 54 13.92 -7.22 3.05
CA ALA A 54 14.16 -6.00 3.81
C ALA A 54 14.02 -4.74 2.96
N GLU A 55 14.48 -4.76 1.69
CA GLU A 55 14.27 -3.66 0.74
C GLU A 55 12.78 -3.43 0.47
N ILE A 56 12.02 -4.49 0.18
CA ILE A 56 10.57 -4.41 -0.05
C ILE A 56 9.86 -3.82 1.17
N ALA A 57 10.14 -4.34 2.37
CA ALA A 57 9.53 -3.82 3.60
C ALA A 57 9.86 -2.33 3.84
N ALA A 58 11.04 -1.86 3.45
CA ALA A 58 11.41 -0.45 3.54
C ALA A 58 10.61 0.42 2.55
N LEU A 59 10.41 -0.06 1.31
CA LEU A 59 9.62 0.62 0.29
C LEU A 59 8.14 0.69 0.69
N GLU A 60 7.56 -0.42 1.17
CA GLU A 60 6.18 -0.46 1.67
C GLU A 60 5.95 0.51 2.83
N LYS A 61 6.89 0.56 3.77
CA LYS A 61 6.84 1.51 4.88
C LYS A 61 6.88 2.96 4.38
N ARG A 62 7.73 3.27 3.39
CA ARG A 62 7.79 4.61 2.80
C ARG A 62 6.51 4.95 2.07
N ALA A 63 5.97 4.01 1.28
CA ALA A 63 4.69 4.18 0.57
C ALA A 63 3.53 4.46 1.54
N ALA A 64 3.48 3.77 2.68
CA ALA A 64 2.47 4.03 3.71
C ALA A 64 2.57 5.45 4.28
N VAL A 65 3.77 5.94 4.58
CA VAL A 65 3.98 7.30 5.09
C VAL A 65 3.55 8.35 4.08
N VAL A 66 4.03 8.24 2.83
CA VAL A 66 3.67 9.19 1.75
C VAL A 66 2.17 9.12 1.45
N GLY A 67 1.57 7.92 1.50
CA GLY A 67 0.14 7.74 1.34
C GLY A 67 -0.69 8.45 2.42
N GLU A 68 -0.25 8.43 3.68
CA GLU A 68 -0.89 9.17 4.76
C GLU A 68 -0.75 10.70 4.58
N GLU A 69 0.43 11.18 4.18
CA GLU A 69 0.66 12.60 3.87
C GLU A 69 -0.24 13.04 2.71
N ARG A 70 -0.29 12.28 1.62
CA ARG A 70 -1.17 12.55 0.47
C ARG A 70 -2.65 12.54 0.84
N ALA A 71 -3.08 11.61 1.69
CA ALA A 71 -4.45 11.56 2.19
C ALA A 71 -4.80 12.76 3.08
N ALA A 72 -3.85 13.31 3.84
CA ALA A 72 -4.04 14.52 4.62
C ALA A 72 -4.28 15.74 3.71
N VAL A 73 -3.44 15.93 2.70
CA VAL A 73 -3.62 16.98 1.68
C VAL A 73 -4.97 16.83 0.97
N GLY A 74 -5.37 15.59 0.63
CA GLY A 74 -6.67 15.32 0.01
C GLY A 74 -7.87 15.72 0.88
N ARG A 75 -7.78 15.52 2.19
CA ARG A 75 -8.83 15.98 3.12
C ARG A 75 -8.90 17.50 3.23
N ASP A 76 -7.76 18.18 3.18
CA ASP A 76 -7.70 19.63 3.22
C ASP A 76 -8.24 20.24 1.92
N LEU A 77 -7.91 19.66 0.76
CA LEU A 77 -8.50 20.03 -0.54
C LEU A 77 -10.03 19.91 -0.52
N GLN A 78 -10.55 18.75 -0.09
CA GLN A 78 -12.01 18.56 -0.01
C GLN A 78 -12.67 19.60 0.88
N ARG A 79 -12.04 19.98 1.99
CA ARG A 79 -12.58 21.03 2.87
C ARG A 79 -12.62 22.40 2.18
N LEU A 80 -11.57 22.77 1.40
CA LEU A 80 -11.56 24.01 0.64
C LEU A 80 -12.62 24.02 -0.46
N GLU A 81 -12.76 22.93 -1.21
CA GLU A 81 -13.82 22.75 -2.22
C GLU A 81 -15.22 22.97 -1.61
N ASP A 82 -15.49 22.41 -0.42
CA ASP A 82 -16.75 22.59 0.29
C ASP A 82 -16.95 24.06 0.74
N GLU A 83 -15.88 24.74 1.15
CA GLU A 83 -15.92 26.16 1.50
C GLU A 83 -16.16 27.03 0.27
N VAL A 84 -15.49 26.77 -0.86
CA VAL A 84 -15.70 27.46 -2.15
C VAL A 84 -17.16 27.30 -2.57
N ALA A 85 -17.69 26.08 -2.57
CA ALA A 85 -19.10 25.83 -2.92
C ALA A 85 -20.07 26.62 -2.02
N THR A 86 -19.77 26.74 -0.73
CA THR A 86 -20.57 27.53 0.23
C THR A 86 -20.53 29.03 -0.10
N VAL A 87 -19.34 29.56 -0.41
CA VAL A 87 -19.18 30.98 -0.80
C VAL A 87 -19.88 31.26 -2.12
N GLU A 88 -19.76 30.37 -3.10
CA GLU A 88 -20.46 30.48 -4.39
C GLU A 88 -21.99 30.50 -4.23
N ALA A 89 -22.55 29.58 -3.43
CA ALA A 89 -23.95 29.52 -3.15
C ALA A 89 -24.45 30.84 -2.52
N ARG A 90 -23.69 31.37 -1.55
CA ARG A 90 -24.04 32.64 -0.90
C ARG A 90 -23.90 33.81 -1.87
N ARG A 91 -22.91 33.84 -2.72
CA ARG A 91 -22.70 34.85 -3.76
C ARG A 91 -23.86 34.84 -4.74
N ALA A 92 -24.30 33.66 -5.22
CA ALA A 92 -25.45 33.50 -6.11
C ALA A 92 -26.80 33.99 -5.45
N ASP A 93 -26.95 33.76 -4.13
CA ASP A 93 -28.12 34.25 -3.39
C ASP A 93 -28.11 35.77 -3.25
N THR A 94 -26.96 36.35 -2.90
CA THR A 94 -26.80 37.82 -2.79
C THR A 94 -26.99 38.50 -4.14
N ASP A 95 -26.49 37.90 -5.21
CA ASP A 95 -26.68 38.38 -6.59
C ASP A 95 -28.16 38.39 -7.01
N ARG A 96 -28.88 37.30 -6.71
CA ARG A 96 -30.34 37.24 -6.93
C ARG A 96 -31.10 38.31 -6.15
N LYS A 97 -30.70 38.63 -4.91
CA LYS A 97 -31.32 39.69 -4.11
C LYS A 97 -31.05 41.06 -4.70
N LEU A 98 -29.80 41.29 -5.19
CA LEU A 98 -29.39 42.57 -5.80
C LEU A 98 -30.16 42.84 -7.11
N TYR A 99 -30.32 41.87 -7.99
CA TYR A 99 -30.93 42.04 -9.31
C TYR A 99 -32.40 41.59 -9.37
N GLY A 100 -32.94 40.95 -8.32
CA GLY A 100 -34.33 40.46 -8.28
C GLY A 100 -35.38 41.54 -8.10
N GLY A 101 -35.01 42.80 -7.97
CA GLY A 101 -35.95 43.94 -7.85
C GLY A 101 -36.70 44.05 -6.52
N ALA A 102 -36.38 43.20 -5.55
CA ALA A 102 -37.04 43.20 -4.23
C ALA A 102 -36.50 44.32 -3.32
N VAL A 103 -35.28 44.82 -3.58
CA VAL A 103 -34.56 45.82 -2.79
C VAL A 103 -34.49 47.11 -3.61
N ASN A 104 -35.07 48.20 -3.08
CA ASN A 104 -35.08 49.50 -3.73
C ASN A 104 -34.36 50.59 -2.93
N ALA A 105 -33.98 50.31 -1.68
CA ALA A 105 -33.28 51.29 -0.85
C ALA A 105 -31.78 51.34 -1.27
N ALA A 106 -31.29 52.55 -1.62
CA ALA A 106 -29.94 52.77 -2.10
C ALA A 106 -28.87 52.24 -1.11
N ARG A 107 -29.13 52.35 0.20
CA ARG A 107 -28.23 51.83 1.23
C ARG A 107 -28.16 50.31 1.27
N GLU A 108 -29.28 49.62 1.05
CA GLU A 108 -29.32 48.15 1.00
C GLU A 108 -28.67 47.62 -0.27
N LEU A 109 -28.86 48.26 -1.42
CA LEU A 109 -28.20 47.95 -2.67
C LEU A 109 -26.68 48.06 -2.52
N GLN A 110 -26.21 49.15 -1.87
CA GLN A 110 -24.79 49.33 -1.60
C GLN A 110 -24.24 48.22 -0.68
N ALA A 111 -24.96 47.84 0.38
CA ALA A 111 -24.58 46.77 1.28
C ALA A 111 -24.45 45.41 0.57
N LEU A 112 -25.38 45.07 -0.34
CA LEU A 112 -25.33 43.87 -1.16
C LEU A 112 -24.15 43.87 -2.12
N GLN A 113 -23.81 45.01 -2.73
CA GLN A 113 -22.63 45.16 -3.57
C GLN A 113 -21.33 44.98 -2.78
N ASP A 114 -21.24 45.55 -1.58
CA ASP A 114 -20.08 45.38 -0.69
C ASP A 114 -19.94 43.92 -0.22
N GLU A 115 -21.05 43.25 0.06
CA GLU A 115 -21.09 41.82 0.37
C GLU A 115 -20.58 40.97 -0.81
N LEU A 116 -21.08 41.21 -2.03
CA LEU A 116 -20.61 40.50 -3.24
C LEU A 116 -19.11 40.69 -3.47
N ALA A 117 -18.61 41.92 -3.30
CA ALA A 117 -17.16 42.19 -3.41
C ALA A 117 -16.35 41.46 -2.34
N SER A 118 -16.88 41.33 -1.13
CA SER A 118 -16.25 40.59 -0.04
C SER A 118 -16.26 39.08 -0.31
N LEU A 119 -17.39 38.53 -0.76
CA LEU A 119 -17.49 37.11 -1.12
C LEU A 119 -16.56 36.72 -2.27
N LYS A 120 -16.44 37.62 -3.27
CA LYS A 120 -15.49 37.40 -4.36
C LYS A 120 -14.06 37.31 -3.85
N ARG A 121 -13.61 38.27 -3.01
CA ARG A 121 -12.27 38.23 -2.43
C ARG A 121 -12.03 36.96 -1.59
N ARG A 122 -13.07 36.48 -0.88
CA ARG A 122 -12.95 35.23 -0.13
C ARG A 122 -12.84 34.03 -1.04
N GLN A 123 -13.60 33.97 -2.13
CA GLN A 123 -13.50 32.93 -3.15
C GLN A 123 -12.10 32.92 -3.77
N ASP A 124 -11.61 34.07 -4.27
CA ASP A 124 -10.29 34.21 -4.86
C ASP A 124 -9.18 33.67 -3.89
N SER A 125 -9.30 34.00 -2.59
CA SER A 125 -8.35 33.50 -1.57
C SER A 125 -8.43 31.99 -1.33
N LEU A 126 -9.63 31.39 -1.36
CA LEU A 126 -9.79 29.95 -1.21
C LEU A 126 -9.29 29.17 -2.42
N GLU A 127 -9.49 29.71 -3.62
CA GLU A 127 -8.96 29.16 -4.87
C GLU A 127 -7.42 29.21 -4.91
N ASP A 128 -6.81 30.27 -4.37
CA ASP A 128 -5.35 30.37 -4.21
C ASP A 128 -4.83 29.30 -3.22
N ASP A 129 -5.50 29.15 -2.06
CA ASP A 129 -5.15 28.12 -1.06
C ASP A 129 -5.30 26.68 -1.64
N GLU A 130 -6.32 26.45 -2.50
CA GLU A 130 -6.54 25.17 -3.19
C GLU A 130 -5.39 24.86 -4.16
N LEU A 131 -4.94 25.86 -4.93
CA LEU A 131 -3.79 25.71 -5.83
C LEU A 131 -2.50 25.35 -5.06
N GLU A 132 -2.27 25.98 -3.90
CA GLU A 132 -1.10 25.66 -3.06
C GLU A 132 -1.15 24.19 -2.56
N LEU A 133 -2.33 23.68 -2.18
CA LEU A 133 -2.47 22.27 -1.79
C LEU A 133 -2.31 21.31 -2.97
N MET A 134 -2.78 21.69 -4.17
CA MET A 134 -2.57 20.89 -5.38
C MET A 134 -1.08 20.82 -5.72
N GLU A 135 -0.34 21.91 -5.61
CA GLU A 135 1.12 21.92 -5.78
C GLU A 135 1.85 21.03 -4.76
N GLN A 136 1.32 20.92 -3.53
CA GLN A 136 1.85 20.01 -2.52
C GLN A 136 1.51 18.53 -2.81
N ALA A 137 0.38 18.26 -3.45
CA ALA A 137 -0.05 16.92 -3.82
C ALA A 137 0.81 16.30 -4.94
N GLU A 138 1.21 17.10 -5.94
CA GLU A 138 1.96 16.63 -7.11
C GLU A 138 3.23 15.84 -6.77
N PRO A 139 4.15 16.31 -5.89
CA PRO A 139 5.36 15.55 -5.56
C PRO A 139 5.04 14.28 -4.78
N LEU A 140 3.98 14.26 -3.96
CA LEU A 140 3.55 13.06 -3.24
C LEU A 140 2.99 12.00 -4.20
N ASP A 141 2.19 12.41 -5.17
CA ASP A 141 1.67 11.52 -6.23
C ASP A 141 2.82 10.96 -7.09
N ALA A 142 3.81 11.79 -7.44
CA ALA A 142 4.99 11.35 -8.18
C ALA A 142 5.85 10.36 -7.37
N GLU A 143 6.02 10.57 -6.07
CA GLU A 143 6.75 9.66 -5.19
C GLU A 143 5.99 8.32 -5.05
N LEU A 144 4.67 8.35 -4.84
CA LEU A 144 3.84 7.13 -4.79
C LEU A 144 3.93 6.32 -6.07
N ALA A 145 3.89 6.97 -7.23
CA ALA A 145 4.08 6.30 -8.52
C ALA A 145 5.46 5.63 -8.62
N THR A 146 6.52 6.32 -8.20
CA THR A 146 7.88 5.77 -8.20
C THR A 146 8.01 4.56 -7.26
N LEU A 147 7.39 4.62 -6.08
CA LEU A 147 7.38 3.51 -5.11
C LEU A 147 6.57 2.31 -5.63
N ALA A 148 5.46 2.55 -6.31
CA ALA A 148 4.67 1.51 -6.94
C ALA A 148 5.44 0.80 -8.08
N ASP A 149 6.15 1.55 -8.90
CA ASP A 149 7.01 0.99 -9.97
C ASP A 149 8.19 0.17 -9.42
N ALA A 150 8.69 0.53 -8.23
CA ALA A 150 9.76 -0.19 -7.57
C ALA A 150 9.30 -1.52 -6.92
N CYS A 151 7.99 -1.69 -6.67
CA CYS A 151 7.37 -2.88 -6.08
C CYS A 151 6.26 -3.45 -6.98
N PRO A 152 6.54 -3.89 -8.22
CA PRO A 152 5.52 -4.35 -9.16
C PRO A 152 4.79 -5.63 -8.73
N ASP A 153 5.31 -6.39 -7.77
CA ASP A 153 4.82 -7.73 -7.39
C ASP A 153 4.06 -7.77 -6.04
N ALA A 154 3.83 -6.64 -5.39
CA ALA A 154 3.08 -6.63 -4.12
C ALA A 154 1.62 -7.13 -4.28
N ASP A 155 1.03 -6.99 -5.46
CA ASP A 155 -0.34 -7.45 -5.75
C ASP A 155 -0.46 -8.95 -6.04
N LEU A 156 0.64 -9.65 -6.37
CA LEU A 156 0.63 -11.09 -6.67
C LEU A 156 0.62 -11.98 -5.41
N ALA A 157 1.01 -11.46 -4.26
CA ALA A 157 1.02 -12.20 -2.99
C ALA A 157 -0.35 -12.31 -2.31
N THR A 158 -1.36 -11.58 -2.77
CA THR A 158 -2.71 -11.53 -2.15
C THR A 158 -3.72 -12.46 -2.85
N THR A 159 -3.32 -13.22 -3.87
CA THR A 159 -4.23 -14.06 -4.67
C THR A 159 -3.84 -15.55 -4.64
N THR A 160 -3.51 -16.11 -3.45
CA THR A 160 -3.42 -17.58 -3.33
C THR A 160 -4.09 -18.04 -2.05
#